data_3c7f1bb84784742a127dc5d5cad3a8d4
#
_entry.id   3c7f1bb84784742a127dc5d5cad3a8d4
#
_cell.length_a   1.000
_cell.length_b   1.000
_cell.length_c   1.000
_cell.angle_alpha   90.00
_cell.angle_beta   90.00
_cell.angle_gamma   90.00
#
_symmetry.space_group_name_H-M   'P 1'
#
loop_
_entity.id
_entity.type
_entity.pdbx_description
1 polymer ?
#
loop_
_entity_poly.entity_id
_entity_poly.type
_entity_poly.pdbx_seq_one_letter_code
_entity_poly.pdbx_strand_id
1 'polypeptide(L)'
;MTNVTEAPAIARSGTRGSIKVEPMTRSIGALLENVNLGIASRDDALFAEVRALLLKHKVLFLHDQDITRAEHVAFARRFGELEDHPVVGSDPDHPGLVRIYKGPSSRNEQYENAWHCDTTWRECPQFGAVLRCTESPAIGGDMLWANMVEAYERLPDHVKTQIAGLRARHSIEASFGAAMPLEKRLALKDQYPDAEHPVVRTHPDTGEKILFVNAFTTHFTNFHTPQNVRFGQDANPGSALLLNYLVSQAYVPEYQVRFRFRKNSVAIWDNRCTQHYAVQDFWPAVRNLERAGIIGDKPY
;
A
#
# COMPACT_ATOMS: atom_id res chain seq x y z
N MET A 1 6.70 3.35 -58.58
CA MET A 1 5.53 3.90 -57.85
C MET A 1 4.77 2.74 -57.28
N THR A 2 5.06 2.38 -56.04
CA THR A 2 4.42 1.28 -55.31
C THR A 2 3.55 1.89 -54.22
N ASN A 3 2.24 1.78 -54.42
CA ASN A 3 1.23 2.19 -53.45
C ASN A 3 1.31 1.28 -52.20
N VAL A 4 1.65 1.85 -51.05
CA VAL A 4 1.48 1.23 -49.75
C VAL A 4 0.05 1.54 -49.32
N THR A 5 -0.80 0.53 -49.34
CA THR A 5 -2.16 0.56 -48.79
C THR A 5 -2.07 0.53 -47.27
N GLU A 6 -2.48 1.61 -46.60
CA GLU A 6 -2.72 1.64 -45.16
C GLU A 6 -3.82 0.65 -44.78
N ALA A 7 -3.54 -0.19 -43.82
CA ALA A 7 -4.54 -1.09 -43.20
C ALA A 7 -5.54 -0.28 -42.37
N PRO A 8 -6.85 -0.55 -42.46
CA PRO A 8 -7.84 0.19 -41.68
C PRO A 8 -7.73 -0.06 -40.20
N ALA A 9 -7.76 1.01 -39.40
CA ALA A 9 -7.87 0.98 -37.96
C ALA A 9 -9.14 0.20 -37.55
N ILE A 10 -8.96 -0.93 -36.88
CA ILE A 10 -10.05 -1.71 -36.35
C ILE A 10 -10.67 -0.94 -35.16
N ALA A 11 -11.82 -0.33 -35.43
CA ALA A 11 -12.68 0.20 -34.38
C ALA A 11 -13.21 -0.95 -33.53
N ARG A 12 -12.67 -1.14 -32.33
CA ARG A 12 -13.18 -2.10 -31.36
C ARG A 12 -14.41 -1.52 -30.66
N SER A 13 -15.56 -1.53 -31.30
CA SER A 13 -16.87 -1.43 -30.67
C SER A 13 -17.36 -2.85 -30.34
N GLY A 14 -16.79 -3.45 -29.31
CA GLY A 14 -17.32 -4.67 -28.73
C GLY A 14 -18.16 -4.31 -27.51
N THR A 15 -19.34 -4.88 -27.37
CA THR A 15 -20.14 -4.90 -26.14
C THR A 15 -19.22 -5.26 -24.99
N ARG A 16 -19.08 -4.34 -24.04
CA ARG A 16 -18.22 -4.50 -22.86
C ARG A 16 -18.72 -5.69 -22.06
N GLY A 17 -17.97 -6.78 -21.99
CA GLY A 17 -18.24 -7.88 -21.06
C GLY A 17 -18.20 -7.36 -19.61
N SER A 18 -19.03 -7.92 -18.75
CA SER A 18 -18.98 -7.63 -17.31
C SER A 18 -17.62 -7.97 -16.74
N ILE A 19 -17.17 -7.20 -15.73
CA ILE A 19 -15.96 -7.55 -14.96
C ILE A 19 -16.18 -8.93 -14.34
N LYS A 20 -15.26 -9.86 -14.59
CA LYS A 20 -15.22 -11.12 -13.88
C LYS A 20 -14.41 -10.94 -12.61
N VAL A 21 -14.98 -11.29 -11.47
CA VAL A 21 -14.38 -11.13 -10.14
C VAL A 21 -14.19 -12.51 -9.53
N GLU A 22 -12.94 -12.85 -9.22
CA GLU A 22 -12.59 -14.08 -8.52
C GLU A 22 -11.98 -13.71 -7.14
N PRO A 23 -12.75 -13.87 -6.04
CA PRO A 23 -12.20 -13.67 -4.70
C PRO A 23 -11.05 -14.66 -4.44
N MET A 24 -9.90 -14.16 -4.00
CA MET A 24 -8.70 -14.97 -3.76
C MET A 24 -8.72 -15.62 -2.37
N THR A 25 -9.26 -14.90 -1.39
CA THR A 25 -9.50 -15.42 -0.04
C THR A 25 -10.87 -14.95 0.45
N ARG A 26 -11.32 -15.49 1.59
CA ARG A 26 -12.59 -15.05 2.20
C ARG A 26 -12.49 -13.62 2.75
N SER A 27 -11.31 -13.21 3.17
CA SER A 27 -11.06 -11.98 3.91
C SER A 27 -10.65 -10.81 3.01
N ILE A 28 -9.82 -11.07 2.00
CA ILE A 28 -9.12 -10.02 1.25
C ILE A 28 -8.69 -10.52 -0.12
N GLY A 29 -8.71 -9.61 -1.09
CA GLY A 29 -8.16 -9.83 -2.42
C GLY A 29 -9.13 -10.41 -3.42
N ALA A 30 -9.15 -9.84 -4.61
CA ALA A 30 -9.85 -10.37 -5.77
C ALA A 30 -9.01 -10.23 -7.04
N LEU A 31 -9.00 -11.26 -7.87
CA LEU A 31 -8.49 -11.21 -9.24
C LEU A 31 -9.60 -10.72 -10.16
N LEU A 32 -9.29 -9.69 -10.96
CA LEU A 32 -10.22 -9.14 -11.96
C LEU A 32 -9.79 -9.56 -13.35
N GLU A 33 -10.75 -10.04 -14.13
CA GLU A 33 -10.62 -10.30 -15.56
C GLU A 33 -11.59 -9.42 -16.37
N ASN A 34 -11.38 -9.29 -17.66
CA ASN A 34 -12.17 -8.46 -18.59
C ASN A 34 -12.11 -6.95 -18.25
N VAL A 35 -11.03 -6.50 -17.63
CA VAL A 35 -10.76 -5.10 -17.31
C VAL A 35 -9.43 -4.69 -17.93
N ASN A 36 -9.41 -3.52 -18.57
CA ASN A 36 -8.19 -2.83 -18.99
C ASN A 36 -8.11 -1.48 -18.29
N LEU A 37 -7.05 -1.24 -17.55
CA LEU A 37 -6.89 -0.02 -16.74
C LEU A 37 -6.66 1.23 -17.59
N GLY A 38 -6.09 1.09 -18.79
CA GLY A 38 -6.00 2.19 -19.76
C GLY A 38 -7.37 2.64 -20.25
N ILE A 39 -8.35 1.73 -20.40
CA ILE A 39 -9.75 2.08 -20.68
C ILE A 39 -10.39 2.68 -19.42
N ALA A 40 -10.23 2.06 -18.27
CA ALA A 40 -10.78 2.53 -17.00
C ALA A 40 -10.29 3.94 -16.60
N SER A 41 -9.12 4.36 -17.08
CA SER A 41 -8.61 5.73 -16.89
C SER A 41 -9.49 6.81 -17.50
N ARG A 42 -10.33 6.46 -18.50
CA ARG A 42 -11.17 7.36 -19.33
C ARG A 42 -12.66 7.04 -19.29
N ASP A 43 -13.05 5.94 -18.66
CA ASP A 43 -14.42 5.47 -18.57
C ASP A 43 -14.89 5.56 -17.11
N ASP A 44 -15.81 6.50 -16.85
CA ASP A 44 -16.30 6.78 -15.50
C ASP A 44 -17.06 5.60 -14.88
N ALA A 45 -17.85 4.89 -15.68
CA ALA A 45 -18.62 3.75 -15.21
C ALA A 45 -17.70 2.57 -14.83
N LEU A 46 -16.68 2.29 -15.68
CA LEU A 46 -15.70 1.26 -15.40
C LEU A 46 -14.86 1.59 -14.16
N PHE A 47 -14.41 2.84 -14.05
CA PHE A 47 -13.67 3.27 -12.89
C PHE A 47 -14.50 3.15 -11.60
N ALA A 48 -15.77 3.57 -11.63
CA ALA A 48 -16.67 3.46 -10.47
C ALA A 48 -16.86 2.00 -10.04
N GLU A 49 -17.00 1.07 -11.01
CA GLU A 49 -17.10 -0.36 -10.73
C GLU A 49 -15.79 -0.90 -10.10
N VAL A 50 -14.63 -0.57 -10.66
CA VAL A 50 -13.32 -0.96 -10.09
C VAL A 50 -13.14 -0.37 -8.68
N ARG A 51 -13.51 0.89 -8.46
CA ARG A 51 -13.45 1.52 -7.14
C ARG A 51 -14.35 0.82 -6.11
N ALA A 52 -15.57 0.47 -6.49
CA ALA A 52 -16.49 -0.28 -5.62
C ALA A 52 -15.93 -1.67 -5.25
N LEU A 53 -15.31 -2.36 -6.21
CA LEU A 53 -14.64 -3.63 -5.97
C LEU A 53 -13.42 -3.47 -5.05
N LEU A 54 -12.66 -2.38 -5.18
CA LEU A 54 -11.53 -2.09 -4.29
C LEU A 54 -12.00 -1.90 -2.84
N LEU A 55 -13.06 -1.13 -2.62
CA LEU A 55 -13.63 -0.95 -1.27
C LEU A 55 -14.12 -2.27 -0.68
N LYS A 56 -14.72 -3.14 -1.51
CA LYS A 56 -15.21 -4.45 -1.09
C LYS A 56 -14.10 -5.44 -0.77
N HIS A 57 -13.09 -5.54 -1.64
CA HIS A 57 -12.06 -6.58 -1.57
C HIS A 57 -10.73 -6.08 -0.98
N LYS A 58 -10.58 -4.76 -0.76
CA LYS A 58 -9.44 -4.07 -0.14
C LYS A 58 -8.14 -4.12 -0.97
N VAL A 59 -7.94 -5.15 -1.77
CA VAL A 59 -6.89 -5.24 -2.80
C VAL A 59 -7.42 -5.96 -4.04
N LEU A 60 -7.06 -5.43 -5.21
CA LEU A 60 -7.42 -6.00 -6.51
C LEU A 60 -6.17 -6.36 -7.28
N PHE A 61 -6.23 -7.48 -7.97
CA PHE A 61 -5.17 -7.98 -8.82
C PHE A 61 -5.66 -8.11 -10.26
N LEU A 62 -4.80 -7.78 -11.20
CA LEU A 62 -5.06 -7.91 -12.62
C LEU A 62 -3.81 -8.46 -13.30
N HIS A 63 -4.00 -9.37 -14.22
CA HIS A 63 -2.95 -9.81 -15.12
C HIS A 63 -3.08 -9.12 -16.49
N ASP A 64 -2.04 -9.25 -17.29
CA ASP A 64 -2.01 -8.90 -18.72
C ASP A 64 -2.44 -7.44 -19.01
N GLN A 65 -2.09 -6.52 -18.10
CA GLN A 65 -2.33 -5.09 -18.24
C GLN A 65 -1.22 -4.46 -19.07
N ASP A 66 -1.34 -4.58 -20.41
CA ASP A 66 -0.42 -3.92 -21.33
C ASP A 66 -0.84 -2.45 -21.52
N ILE A 67 -0.52 -1.64 -20.54
CA ILE A 67 -0.81 -0.21 -20.47
C ILE A 67 0.49 0.60 -20.57
N THR A 68 0.41 1.81 -21.09
CA THR A 68 1.53 2.76 -21.06
C THR A 68 1.72 3.36 -19.66
N ARG A 69 2.88 3.97 -19.39
CA ARG A 69 3.08 4.73 -18.14
C ARG A 69 2.09 5.89 -18.00
N ALA A 70 1.78 6.56 -19.10
CA ALA A 70 0.77 7.63 -19.10
C ALA A 70 -0.62 7.12 -18.70
N GLU A 71 -1.05 5.96 -19.19
CA GLU A 71 -2.31 5.33 -18.79
C GLU A 71 -2.28 4.85 -17.34
N HIS A 72 -1.14 4.32 -16.86
CA HIS A 72 -0.95 3.96 -15.45
C HIS A 72 -1.15 5.19 -14.54
N VAL A 73 -0.45 6.29 -14.83
CA VAL A 73 -0.59 7.56 -14.11
C VAL A 73 -2.01 8.11 -14.21
N ALA A 74 -2.60 8.12 -15.41
CA ALA A 74 -3.96 8.62 -15.62
C ALA A 74 -5.00 7.81 -14.83
N PHE A 75 -4.86 6.48 -14.76
CA PHE A 75 -5.73 5.63 -13.96
C PHE A 75 -5.55 5.90 -12.46
N ALA A 76 -4.33 5.97 -11.97
CA ALA A 76 -4.06 6.23 -10.55
C ALA A 76 -4.59 7.61 -10.11
N ARG A 77 -4.49 8.63 -10.95
CA ARG A 77 -5.03 9.99 -10.70
C ARG A 77 -6.56 10.04 -10.57
N ARG A 78 -7.28 9.00 -11.03
CA ARG A 78 -8.72 8.89 -10.79
C ARG A 78 -9.09 8.72 -9.32
N PHE A 79 -8.17 8.21 -8.49
CA PHE A 79 -8.36 8.09 -7.05
C PHE A 79 -7.99 9.37 -6.29
N GLY A 80 -7.12 10.21 -6.84
CA GLY A 80 -6.66 11.44 -6.21
C GLY A 80 -5.32 11.93 -6.77
N GLU A 81 -4.74 12.92 -6.12
CA GLU A 81 -3.41 13.43 -6.45
C GLU A 81 -2.34 12.38 -6.17
N LEU A 82 -1.33 12.31 -7.05
CA LEU A 82 -0.19 11.41 -6.86
C LEU A 82 0.89 12.07 -6.03
N GLU A 83 1.56 11.25 -5.26
CA GLU A 83 2.64 11.65 -4.37
C GLU A 83 4.00 11.36 -5.00
N ASP A 84 4.89 12.35 -5.00
CA ASP A 84 6.31 12.15 -5.25
C ASP A 84 6.96 11.51 -4.02
N HIS A 85 7.62 10.35 -4.20
CA HIS A 85 8.23 9.66 -3.07
C HIS A 85 9.46 10.43 -2.56
N PRO A 86 9.52 10.76 -1.25
CA PRO A 86 10.52 11.68 -0.72
C PRO A 86 11.97 11.18 -0.78
N VAL A 87 12.15 9.85 -0.80
CA VAL A 87 13.49 9.22 -0.76
C VAL A 87 13.91 8.72 -2.14
N VAL A 88 12.96 8.18 -2.93
CA VAL A 88 13.26 7.55 -4.22
C VAL A 88 13.06 8.52 -5.39
N GLY A 89 12.18 9.52 -5.23
CA GLY A 89 11.77 10.43 -6.29
C GLY A 89 10.79 9.79 -7.28
N SER A 90 10.41 10.56 -8.29
CA SER A 90 9.50 10.13 -9.36
C SER A 90 10.21 10.09 -10.70
N ASP A 91 9.61 9.38 -11.66
CA ASP A 91 10.00 9.40 -13.06
C ASP A 91 9.86 10.84 -13.61
N PRO A 92 10.90 11.43 -14.25
CA PRO A 92 10.85 12.82 -14.71
C PRO A 92 9.74 13.09 -15.74
N ASP A 93 9.44 12.11 -16.60
CA ASP A 93 8.42 12.22 -17.64
C ASP A 93 7.01 11.88 -17.13
N HIS A 94 6.92 11.24 -15.96
CA HIS A 94 5.67 10.77 -15.36
C HIS A 94 5.65 11.08 -13.86
N PRO A 95 5.50 12.35 -13.45
CA PRO A 95 5.47 12.74 -12.02
C PRO A 95 4.44 11.95 -11.22
N GLY A 96 4.85 11.47 -10.04
CA GLY A 96 4.06 10.57 -9.19
C GLY A 96 4.24 9.08 -9.48
N LEU A 97 5.00 8.72 -10.53
CA LEU A 97 5.34 7.33 -10.82
C LEU A 97 6.74 7.00 -10.31
N VAL A 98 6.82 6.11 -9.34
CA VAL A 98 8.08 5.68 -8.71
C VAL A 98 8.52 4.34 -9.29
N ARG A 99 9.78 4.24 -9.70
CA ARG A 99 10.37 2.99 -10.15
C ARG A 99 11.02 2.25 -8.96
N ILE A 100 10.61 1.01 -8.73
CA ILE A 100 11.16 0.13 -7.71
C ILE A 100 11.91 -1.01 -8.42
N TYR A 101 13.21 -0.81 -8.58
CA TYR A 101 14.10 -1.78 -9.24
C TYR A 101 14.95 -2.51 -8.21
N LYS A 102 14.95 -3.83 -8.28
CA LYS A 102 15.84 -4.72 -7.52
C LYS A 102 16.50 -5.71 -8.48
N GLY A 103 17.79 -5.92 -8.35
CA GLY A 103 18.58 -6.82 -9.20
C GLY A 103 20.01 -6.97 -8.71
N PRO A 104 20.91 -7.60 -9.47
CA PRO A 104 22.27 -7.92 -9.03
C PRO A 104 23.10 -6.70 -8.59
N SER A 105 22.82 -5.52 -9.18
CA SER A 105 23.51 -4.26 -8.85
C SER A 105 22.84 -3.49 -7.72
N SER A 106 21.68 -3.93 -7.23
CA SER A 106 20.99 -3.26 -6.14
C SER A 106 21.70 -3.56 -4.83
N ARG A 107 21.82 -2.55 -3.97
CA ARG A 107 22.18 -2.79 -2.57
C ARG A 107 21.09 -3.65 -1.94
N ASN A 108 21.48 -4.53 -1.02
CA ASN A 108 20.56 -5.36 -0.26
C ASN A 108 19.84 -4.52 0.82
N GLU A 109 19.13 -3.50 0.37
CA GLU A 109 18.29 -2.64 1.20
C GLU A 109 16.89 -3.26 1.25
N GLN A 110 16.52 -3.79 2.41
CA GLN A 110 15.30 -4.58 2.60
C GLN A 110 14.30 -3.80 3.46
N TYR A 111 13.87 -2.62 2.99
CA TYR A 111 12.88 -1.82 3.73
C TYR A 111 11.47 -2.38 3.58
N GLU A 112 11.18 -3.03 2.45
CA GLU A 112 9.84 -3.46 2.10
C GLU A 112 9.47 -4.84 2.65
N ASN A 113 10.41 -5.56 3.28
CA ASN A 113 10.17 -6.89 3.87
C ASN A 113 9.77 -6.82 5.35
N ALA A 114 8.98 -5.83 5.70
CA ALA A 114 8.26 -5.72 6.95
C ALA A 114 6.79 -5.46 6.66
N TRP A 115 5.88 -5.92 7.52
CA TRP A 115 4.48 -5.58 7.41
C TRP A 115 4.28 -4.08 7.69
N HIS A 116 3.84 -3.36 6.68
CA HIS A 116 3.68 -1.91 6.76
C HIS A 116 2.48 -1.41 5.96
N CYS A 117 2.05 -0.25 6.34
CA CYS A 117 1.14 0.61 5.61
C CYS A 117 1.95 1.82 5.13
N ASP A 118 1.86 2.16 3.86
CA ASP A 118 2.69 3.20 3.25
C ASP A 118 2.49 4.57 3.89
N THR A 119 3.62 5.25 4.11
CA THR A 119 3.71 6.67 4.52
C THR A 119 2.92 7.05 5.79
N THR A 120 2.67 6.10 6.72
CA THR A 120 1.94 6.42 7.96
C THR A 120 2.67 7.39 8.88
N TRP A 121 3.94 7.68 8.60
CA TRP A 121 4.70 8.75 9.22
C TRP A 121 4.31 10.17 8.75
N ARG A 122 3.38 10.30 7.76
CA ARG A 122 2.79 11.58 7.36
C ARG A 122 1.48 11.86 8.09
N GLU A 123 1.13 13.13 8.25
CA GLU A 123 -0.16 13.53 8.80
C GLU A 123 -1.34 13.01 7.95
N CYS A 124 -1.18 13.02 6.63
CA CYS A 124 -2.10 12.39 5.66
C CYS A 124 -1.36 11.26 4.96
N PRO A 125 -1.44 10.01 5.44
CA PRO A 125 -0.87 8.84 4.77
C PRO A 125 -1.49 8.62 3.39
N GLN A 126 -0.84 7.80 2.56
CA GLN A 126 -1.41 7.48 1.25
C GLN A 126 -2.78 6.80 1.37
N PHE A 127 -3.69 7.16 0.44
CA PHE A 127 -4.95 6.47 0.19
C PHE A 127 -4.68 5.01 -0.21
N GLY A 128 -3.77 4.83 -1.15
CA GLY A 128 -3.45 3.56 -1.75
C GLY A 128 -2.42 3.72 -2.85
N ALA A 129 -2.20 2.65 -3.59
CA ALA A 129 -1.32 2.72 -4.74
C ALA A 129 -1.78 1.77 -5.86
N VAL A 130 -1.33 2.10 -7.08
CA VAL A 130 -1.41 1.25 -8.26
C VAL A 130 0.01 0.81 -8.58
N LEU A 131 0.28 -0.49 -8.46
CA LEU A 131 1.60 -1.09 -8.66
C LEU A 131 1.58 -1.99 -9.87
N ARG A 132 2.35 -1.67 -10.91
CA ARG A 132 2.52 -2.48 -12.11
C ARG A 132 3.86 -3.20 -12.10
N CYS A 133 3.87 -4.45 -12.48
CA CYS A 133 5.09 -5.23 -12.69
C CYS A 133 5.51 -5.15 -14.17
N THR A 134 6.68 -4.58 -14.44
CA THR A 134 7.25 -4.51 -15.80
C THR A 134 8.22 -5.65 -16.07
N GLU A 135 8.87 -6.18 -15.01
CA GLU A 135 9.75 -7.35 -15.07
C GLU A 135 9.65 -8.12 -13.76
N SER A 136 9.40 -9.42 -13.84
CA SER A 136 9.23 -10.32 -12.70
C SER A 136 10.27 -11.44 -12.75
N PRO A 137 10.84 -11.85 -11.61
CA PRO A 137 11.64 -13.05 -11.53
C PRO A 137 10.80 -14.29 -11.88
N ALA A 138 11.44 -15.34 -12.39
CA ALA A 138 10.75 -16.59 -12.69
C ALA A 138 10.18 -17.27 -11.43
N ILE A 139 10.86 -17.09 -10.29
CA ILE A 139 10.48 -17.64 -8.98
C ILE A 139 10.72 -16.58 -7.92
N GLY A 140 9.81 -16.46 -6.96
CA GLY A 140 9.88 -15.50 -5.86
C GLY A 140 9.42 -14.10 -6.23
N GLY A 141 9.66 -13.13 -5.34
CA GLY A 141 9.28 -11.72 -5.51
C GLY A 141 7.79 -11.44 -5.34
N ASP A 142 7.07 -12.34 -4.70
CA ASP A 142 5.66 -12.17 -4.38
C ASP A 142 5.44 -11.01 -3.40
N MET A 143 4.21 -10.55 -3.31
CA MET A 143 3.79 -9.64 -2.23
C MET A 143 2.58 -10.22 -1.49
N LEU A 144 2.49 -9.85 -0.22
CA LEU A 144 1.37 -10.22 0.66
C LEU A 144 0.64 -8.95 1.10
N TRP A 145 -0.67 -9.08 1.32
CA TRP A 145 -1.50 -8.06 1.95
C TRP A 145 -2.29 -8.66 3.11
N ALA A 146 -2.48 -7.88 4.17
CA ALA A 146 -3.27 -8.24 5.34
C ALA A 146 -4.44 -7.28 5.51
N ASN A 147 -5.62 -7.83 5.83
CA ASN A 147 -6.85 -7.08 6.10
C ASN A 147 -6.86 -6.58 7.55
N MET A 148 -6.62 -5.30 7.75
CA MET A 148 -6.55 -4.72 9.10
C MET A 148 -7.92 -4.36 9.69
N VAL A 149 -9.00 -4.44 8.91
CA VAL A 149 -10.38 -4.43 9.42
C VAL A 149 -10.64 -5.72 10.17
N GLU A 150 -10.41 -6.87 9.53
CA GLU A 150 -10.60 -8.19 10.16
C GLU A 150 -9.62 -8.40 11.32
N ALA A 151 -8.40 -7.87 11.22
CA ALA A 151 -7.44 -7.85 12.32
C ALA A 151 -8.01 -7.15 13.56
N TYR A 152 -8.73 -6.02 13.39
CA TYR A 152 -9.42 -5.34 14.49
C TYR A 152 -10.64 -6.13 14.97
N GLU A 153 -11.46 -6.64 14.07
CA GLU A 153 -12.71 -7.34 14.41
C GLU A 153 -12.46 -8.59 15.24
N ARG A 154 -11.38 -9.30 14.97
CA ARG A 154 -10.97 -10.54 15.71
C ARG A 154 -10.24 -10.29 17.02
N LEU A 155 -9.92 -9.04 17.36
CA LEU A 155 -9.36 -8.76 18.68
C LEU A 155 -10.36 -9.12 19.78
N PRO A 156 -9.88 -9.66 20.93
CA PRO A 156 -10.71 -9.86 22.12
C PRO A 156 -11.32 -8.54 22.60
N ASP A 157 -12.54 -8.57 23.15
CA ASP A 157 -13.27 -7.35 23.57
C ASP A 157 -12.50 -6.53 24.62
N HIS A 158 -11.80 -7.20 25.53
CA HIS A 158 -10.98 -6.51 26.53
C HIS A 158 -9.81 -5.74 25.88
N VAL A 159 -9.23 -6.26 24.78
CA VAL A 159 -8.20 -5.55 24.01
C VAL A 159 -8.81 -4.37 23.27
N LYS A 160 -9.96 -4.55 22.60
CA LYS A 160 -10.69 -3.45 21.92
C LYS A 160 -10.99 -2.33 22.91
N THR A 161 -11.45 -2.68 24.12
CA THR A 161 -11.71 -1.71 25.20
C THR A 161 -10.42 -0.98 25.61
N GLN A 162 -9.32 -1.70 25.77
CA GLN A 162 -8.04 -1.13 26.18
C GLN A 162 -7.45 -0.16 25.16
N ILE A 163 -7.63 -0.43 23.85
CA ILE A 163 -7.07 0.41 22.77
C ILE A 163 -8.03 1.50 22.31
N ALA A 164 -9.26 1.54 22.81
CA ALA A 164 -10.21 2.57 22.47
C ALA A 164 -9.68 3.97 22.84
N GLY A 165 -9.59 4.85 21.85
CA GLY A 165 -9.07 6.22 22.04
C GLY A 165 -7.55 6.33 22.20
N LEU A 166 -6.80 5.21 22.12
CA LEU A 166 -5.34 5.27 22.09
C LEU A 166 -4.85 5.92 20.79
N ARG A 167 -3.77 6.67 20.94
CA ARG A 167 -3.03 7.28 19.84
C ARG A 167 -1.60 6.77 19.85
N ALA A 168 -1.01 6.70 18.67
CA ALA A 168 0.35 6.20 18.51
C ALA A 168 1.17 7.11 17.59
N ARG A 169 2.48 7.17 17.84
CA ARG A 169 3.44 7.91 17.05
C ARG A 169 3.99 7.03 15.96
N HIS A 170 4.01 7.58 14.73
CA HIS A 170 4.56 6.95 13.55
C HIS A 170 5.75 7.78 13.05
N SER A 171 6.88 7.12 12.77
CA SER A 171 8.11 7.79 12.40
C SER A 171 8.72 7.18 11.14
N ILE A 172 9.17 8.04 10.22
CA ILE A 172 9.95 7.64 9.05
C ILE A 172 11.29 7.01 9.47
N GLU A 173 11.81 7.41 10.62
CA GLU A 173 13.07 6.92 11.18
C GLU A 173 13.01 5.43 11.55
N ALA A 174 11.84 4.93 11.93
CA ALA A 174 11.63 3.52 12.25
C ALA A 174 11.86 2.59 11.04
N SER A 175 11.68 3.10 9.82
CA SER A 175 11.88 2.34 8.58
C SER A 175 13.20 2.64 7.89
N PHE A 176 13.44 3.90 7.58
CA PHE A 176 14.59 4.31 6.74
C PHE A 176 15.80 4.72 7.56
N GLY A 177 15.62 5.03 8.85
CA GLY A 177 16.67 5.64 9.67
C GLY A 177 17.81 4.71 10.01
N ALA A 178 17.57 3.42 10.23
CA ALA A 178 18.61 2.48 10.69
C ALA A 178 19.80 2.34 9.72
N ALA A 179 19.55 2.51 8.42
CA ALA A 179 20.59 2.39 7.37
C ALA A 179 21.18 3.74 6.94
N MET A 180 20.69 4.86 7.47
CA MET A 180 21.12 6.20 7.05
C MET A 180 22.19 6.78 7.98
N PRO A 181 23.17 7.55 7.45
CA PRO A 181 24.03 8.40 8.26
C PRO A 181 23.20 9.38 9.10
N LEU A 182 23.67 9.68 10.31
CA LEU A 182 22.97 10.53 11.29
C LEU A 182 22.50 11.87 10.70
N GLU A 183 23.35 12.54 9.95
CA GLU A 183 23.05 13.85 9.32
C GLU A 183 21.84 13.76 8.37
N LYS A 184 21.84 12.74 7.50
CA LYS A 184 20.70 12.50 6.57
C LYS A 184 19.43 12.14 7.32
N ARG A 185 19.55 11.36 8.40
CA ARG A 185 18.44 10.97 9.26
C ARG A 185 17.79 12.17 9.95
N LEU A 186 18.62 13.09 10.48
CA LEU A 186 18.13 14.33 11.10
C LEU A 186 17.43 15.22 10.06
N ALA A 187 18.04 15.44 8.90
CA ALA A 187 17.42 16.23 7.82
C ALA A 187 16.09 15.63 7.36
N LEU A 188 16.00 14.30 7.26
CA LEU A 188 14.76 13.61 6.91
C LEU A 188 13.67 13.81 7.98
N LYS A 189 14.05 13.79 9.26
CA LYS A 189 13.13 14.02 10.38
C LYS A 189 12.65 15.47 10.47
N ASP A 190 13.50 16.43 10.14
CA ASP A 190 13.10 17.84 10.06
C ASP A 190 12.09 18.07 8.91
N GLN A 191 12.31 17.42 7.78
CA GLN A 191 11.41 17.50 6.63
C GLN A 191 10.09 16.74 6.85
N TYR A 192 10.14 15.62 7.56
CA TYR A 192 9.01 14.74 7.87
C TYR A 192 8.95 14.47 9.37
N PRO A 193 8.45 15.42 10.17
CA PRO A 193 8.27 15.21 11.60
C PRO A 193 7.30 14.06 11.86
N ASP A 194 7.50 13.36 12.96
CA ASP A 194 6.67 12.21 13.34
C ASP A 194 5.19 12.58 13.38
N ALA A 195 4.35 11.73 12.80
CA ALA A 195 2.90 11.89 12.84
C ALA A 195 2.30 11.14 14.03
N GLU A 196 1.15 11.62 14.50
CA GLU A 196 0.36 10.96 15.53
C GLU A 196 -1.00 10.55 14.97
N HIS A 197 -1.33 9.25 15.07
CA HIS A 197 -2.57 8.68 14.56
C HIS A 197 -3.35 7.92 15.63
N PRO A 198 -4.67 7.74 15.46
CA PRO A 198 -5.43 6.82 16.29
C PRO A 198 -4.95 5.38 16.07
N VAL A 199 -4.87 4.58 17.13
CA VAL A 199 -4.58 3.13 17.04
C VAL A 199 -5.70 2.38 16.32
N VAL A 200 -6.93 2.87 16.47
CA VAL A 200 -8.12 2.40 15.75
C VAL A 200 -8.68 3.56 14.94
N ARG A 201 -8.50 3.52 13.62
CA ARG A 201 -9.10 4.52 12.72
C ARG A 201 -10.43 4.05 12.17
N THR A 202 -11.23 5.00 11.68
CA THR A 202 -12.44 4.70 10.92
C THR A 202 -12.14 4.84 9.41
N HIS A 203 -12.61 3.87 8.61
CA HIS A 203 -12.52 3.97 7.16
C HIS A 203 -13.49 5.03 6.63
N PRO A 204 -13.02 6.04 5.89
CA PRO A 204 -13.88 7.18 5.52
C PRO A 204 -15.02 6.82 4.55
N ASP A 205 -14.84 5.80 3.70
CA ASP A 205 -15.86 5.40 2.72
C ASP A 205 -16.80 4.30 3.25
N THR A 206 -16.31 3.39 4.12
CA THR A 206 -17.09 2.20 4.55
C THR A 206 -17.55 2.28 6.01
N GLY A 207 -16.94 3.14 6.83
CA GLY A 207 -17.22 3.25 8.27
C GLY A 207 -16.63 2.11 9.12
N GLU A 208 -15.95 1.14 8.51
CA GLU A 208 -15.30 0.02 9.20
C GLU A 208 -14.21 0.51 10.16
N LYS A 209 -14.04 -0.16 11.29
CA LYS A 209 -12.93 0.09 12.22
C LYS A 209 -11.70 -0.71 11.81
N ILE A 210 -10.54 -0.08 11.90
CA ILE A 210 -9.28 -0.60 11.36
C ILE A 210 -8.21 -0.53 12.45
N LEU A 211 -7.47 -1.60 12.64
CA LEU A 211 -6.27 -1.59 13.46
C LEU A 211 -5.14 -0.88 12.70
N PHE A 212 -4.79 0.35 13.15
CA PHE A 212 -3.89 1.24 12.42
C PHE A 212 -2.55 1.41 13.12
N VAL A 213 -1.85 0.29 13.31
CA VAL A 213 -0.46 0.21 13.81
C VAL A 213 0.35 -0.71 12.90
N ASN A 214 1.62 -0.40 12.66
CA ASN A 214 2.48 -1.15 11.74
C ASN A 214 3.98 -0.93 12.08
N ALA A 215 4.90 -1.35 11.23
CA ALA A 215 6.34 -1.23 11.46
C ALA A 215 6.85 0.23 11.64
N PHE A 216 6.09 1.25 11.22
CA PHE A 216 6.43 2.66 11.45
C PHE A 216 5.98 3.17 12.81
N THR A 217 5.17 2.41 13.55
CA THR A 217 4.65 2.81 14.85
C THR A 217 5.70 2.60 15.94
N THR A 218 6.03 3.63 16.69
CA THR A 218 7.09 3.60 17.68
C THR A 218 6.59 3.40 19.11
N HIS A 219 5.55 4.10 19.51
CA HIS A 219 4.96 4.02 20.85
C HIS A 219 3.56 4.67 20.87
N PHE A 220 2.80 4.39 21.94
CA PHE A 220 1.56 5.13 22.24
C PHE A 220 1.89 6.49 22.85
N THR A 221 1.08 7.50 22.56
CA THR A 221 1.30 8.88 23.05
C THR A 221 0.42 9.21 24.26
N ASN A 222 -0.62 8.44 24.53
CA ASN A 222 -1.58 8.67 25.59
C ASN A 222 -1.95 7.39 26.38
N PHE A 223 -1.03 6.44 26.47
CA PHE A 223 -1.24 5.18 27.21
C PHE A 223 -1.29 5.40 28.72
N HIS A 224 -0.51 6.34 29.22
CA HIS A 224 -0.47 6.71 30.63
C HIS A 224 -1.16 8.05 30.89
N THR A 225 -1.69 8.20 32.10
CA THR A 225 -2.13 9.52 32.58
C THR A 225 -0.92 10.44 32.77
N PRO A 226 -1.08 11.77 32.72
CA PRO A 226 0.00 12.71 32.97
C PRO A 226 0.77 12.46 34.27
N GLN A 227 0.12 11.92 35.28
CA GLN A 227 0.73 11.57 36.56
C GLN A 227 1.62 10.33 36.51
N ASN A 228 1.41 9.46 35.54
CA ASN A 228 2.14 8.19 35.38
C ASN A 228 3.17 8.22 34.25
N VAL A 229 3.22 9.26 33.44
CA VAL A 229 4.23 9.43 32.40
C VAL A 229 5.61 9.60 33.04
N ARG A 230 6.53 8.72 32.70
CA ARG A 230 7.92 8.78 33.13
C ARG A 230 8.80 9.13 31.93
N PHE A 231 9.67 10.08 32.08
CA PHE A 231 10.59 10.53 31.02
C PHE A 231 9.90 11.13 29.78
N GLY A 232 8.66 11.58 29.90
CA GLY A 232 7.90 12.19 28.79
C GLY A 232 7.52 11.21 27.68
N GLN A 233 7.55 9.89 27.93
CA GLN A 233 7.23 8.85 26.96
C GLN A 233 6.34 7.78 27.58
N ASP A 234 5.41 7.25 26.78
CA ASP A 234 4.58 6.10 27.11
C ASP A 234 5.29 4.75 26.82
N ALA A 235 6.61 4.80 26.61
CA ALA A 235 7.41 3.61 26.36
C ALA A 235 7.79 2.92 27.66
N ASN A 236 6.98 1.95 28.05
CA ASN A 236 7.27 1.02 29.15
C ASN A 236 6.99 -0.42 28.71
N PRO A 237 7.43 -1.45 29.47
CA PRO A 237 7.26 -2.84 29.07
C PRO A 237 5.80 -3.23 28.77
N GLY A 238 4.84 -2.70 29.52
CA GLY A 238 3.41 -3.00 29.33
C GLY A 238 2.85 -2.45 28.03
N SER A 239 3.10 -1.16 27.75
CA SER A 239 2.67 -0.52 26.48
C SER A 239 3.39 -1.13 25.27
N ALA A 240 4.68 -1.44 25.39
CA ALA A 240 5.45 -2.08 24.34
C ALA A 240 4.94 -3.49 24.02
N LEU A 241 4.59 -4.29 25.00
CA LEU A 241 3.99 -5.61 24.79
C LEU A 241 2.65 -5.53 24.08
N LEU A 242 1.77 -4.59 24.48
CA LEU A 242 0.51 -4.36 23.80
C LEU A 242 0.73 -3.93 22.35
N LEU A 243 1.62 -2.97 22.10
CA LEU A 243 1.92 -2.53 20.74
C LEU A 243 2.45 -3.67 19.87
N ASN A 244 3.38 -4.47 20.38
CA ASN A 244 3.91 -5.63 19.67
C ASN A 244 2.83 -6.66 19.36
N TYR A 245 1.92 -6.92 20.30
CA TYR A 245 0.76 -7.79 20.07
C TYR A 245 -0.14 -7.24 18.94
N LEU A 246 -0.44 -5.95 18.93
CA LEU A 246 -1.26 -5.32 17.91
C LEU A 246 -0.58 -5.33 16.54
N VAL A 247 0.71 -5.00 16.46
CA VAL A 247 1.49 -5.05 15.21
C VAL A 247 1.54 -6.48 14.66
N SER A 248 1.67 -7.48 15.53
CA SER A 248 1.73 -8.90 15.14
C SER A 248 0.43 -9.42 14.52
N GLN A 249 -0.70 -8.70 14.61
CA GLN A 249 -1.95 -9.12 13.98
C GLN A 249 -1.84 -9.18 12.45
N ALA A 250 -0.96 -8.41 11.83
CA ALA A 250 -0.72 -8.51 10.39
C ALA A 250 -0.10 -9.86 9.96
N TYR A 251 0.51 -10.61 10.90
CA TYR A 251 1.14 -11.92 10.61
C TYR A 251 0.15 -13.09 10.56
N VAL A 252 -1.12 -12.89 10.91
CA VAL A 252 -2.13 -13.95 10.96
C VAL A 252 -2.57 -14.34 9.57
N PRO A 253 -2.35 -15.61 9.12
CA PRO A 253 -2.58 -16.04 7.73
C PRO A 253 -4.03 -15.95 7.26
N GLU A 254 -5.01 -16.08 8.17
CA GLU A 254 -6.43 -16.16 7.85
C GLU A 254 -6.98 -14.89 7.19
N TYR A 255 -6.35 -13.75 7.39
CA TYR A 255 -6.73 -12.50 6.73
C TYR A 255 -5.63 -11.92 5.86
N GLN A 256 -4.79 -12.81 5.32
CA GLN A 256 -3.77 -12.45 4.34
C GLN A 256 -4.14 -12.98 2.94
N VAL A 257 -3.60 -12.33 1.93
CA VAL A 257 -3.53 -12.82 0.56
C VAL A 257 -2.11 -12.69 0.05
N ARG A 258 -1.64 -13.69 -0.70
CA ARG A 258 -0.35 -13.68 -1.38
C ARG A 258 -0.57 -13.64 -2.88
N PHE A 259 0.13 -12.73 -3.58
CA PHE A 259 0.04 -12.58 -5.01
C PHE A 259 1.41 -12.72 -5.67
N ARG A 260 1.46 -13.57 -6.70
CA ARG A 260 2.63 -13.76 -7.55
C ARG A 260 2.52 -12.89 -8.77
N PHE A 261 3.46 -11.95 -8.89
CA PHE A 261 3.54 -11.08 -10.05
C PHE A 261 4.10 -11.81 -11.27
N ARG A 262 3.60 -11.44 -12.43
CA ARG A 262 4.20 -11.67 -13.74
C ARG A 262 4.24 -10.36 -14.51
N LYS A 263 4.99 -10.28 -15.59
CA LYS A 263 5.04 -9.08 -16.42
C LYS A 263 3.61 -8.61 -16.75
N ASN A 264 3.38 -7.31 -16.65
CA ASN A 264 2.08 -6.67 -16.84
C ASN A 264 0.99 -7.08 -15.81
N SER A 265 1.36 -7.67 -14.67
CA SER A 265 0.44 -7.74 -13.54
C SER A 265 0.33 -6.38 -12.86
N VAL A 266 -0.85 -6.07 -12.36
CA VAL A 266 -1.12 -4.88 -11.55
C VAL A 266 -1.78 -5.29 -10.24
N ALA A 267 -1.35 -4.65 -9.14
CA ALA A 267 -2.03 -4.68 -7.85
C ALA A 267 -2.51 -3.27 -7.51
N ILE A 268 -3.75 -3.16 -7.03
CA ILE A 268 -4.37 -1.91 -6.54
C ILE A 268 -4.84 -2.18 -5.13
N TRP A 269 -4.38 -1.41 -4.14
CA TRP A 269 -4.82 -1.62 -2.75
C TRP A 269 -5.25 -0.34 -2.07
N ASP A 270 -6.18 -0.50 -1.14
CA ASP A 270 -6.58 0.53 -0.21
C ASP A 270 -5.64 0.49 1.00
N ASN A 271 -4.67 1.39 1.03
CA ASN A 271 -3.66 1.48 2.07
C ASN A 271 -4.24 1.90 3.43
N ARG A 272 -5.46 2.46 3.43
CA ARG A 272 -6.13 2.92 4.65
C ARG A 272 -6.56 1.75 5.54
N CYS A 273 -6.78 0.56 4.95
CA CYS A 273 -7.28 -0.62 5.64
C CYS A 273 -6.46 -1.89 5.43
N THR A 274 -5.30 -1.79 4.75
CA THR A 274 -4.41 -2.93 4.54
C THR A 274 -2.99 -2.64 5.00
N GLN A 275 -2.25 -3.68 5.33
CA GLN A 275 -0.80 -3.67 5.36
C GLN A 275 -0.27 -4.59 4.27
N HIS A 276 0.96 -4.38 3.84
CA HIS A 276 1.59 -5.24 2.84
C HIS A 276 3.04 -5.57 3.20
N TYR A 277 3.55 -6.61 2.53
CA TYR A 277 4.87 -7.15 2.75
C TYR A 277 5.44 -7.61 1.40
N ALA A 278 6.64 -7.15 1.04
CA ALA A 278 7.34 -7.60 -0.17
C ALA A 278 8.32 -8.72 0.15
N VAL A 279 8.10 -9.90 -0.44
CA VAL A 279 8.98 -11.06 -0.23
C VAL A 279 10.29 -10.85 -0.99
N GLN A 280 11.42 -10.99 -0.31
CA GLN A 280 12.78 -10.74 -0.85
C GLN A 280 13.54 -12.05 -1.12
N ASP A 281 12.88 -13.03 -1.73
CA ASP A 281 13.38 -14.38 -2.00
C ASP A 281 13.84 -14.61 -3.45
N PHE A 282 13.99 -13.55 -4.24
CA PHE A 282 14.26 -13.64 -5.68
C PHE A 282 15.69 -13.24 -6.09
N TRP A 283 16.47 -12.63 -5.20
CA TRP A 283 17.84 -12.21 -5.54
C TRP A 283 18.70 -13.39 -5.96
N PRO A 284 19.54 -13.30 -7.02
CA PRO A 284 19.93 -12.11 -7.77
C PRO A 284 19.07 -11.79 -9.00
N ALA A 285 17.93 -12.44 -9.18
CA ALA A 285 17.02 -12.16 -10.30
C ALA A 285 16.48 -10.72 -10.25
N VAL A 286 16.10 -10.21 -11.42
CA VAL A 286 15.56 -8.84 -11.54
C VAL A 286 14.07 -8.82 -11.20
N ARG A 287 13.67 -7.82 -10.41
CA ARG A 287 12.29 -7.39 -10.24
C ARG A 287 12.19 -5.90 -10.49
N ASN A 288 11.35 -5.49 -11.43
CA ASN A 288 11.12 -4.09 -11.76
C ASN A 288 9.63 -3.76 -11.70
N LEU A 289 9.28 -2.89 -10.77
CA LEU A 289 7.92 -2.46 -10.51
C LEU A 289 7.80 -0.95 -10.73
N GLU A 290 6.62 -0.50 -11.11
CA GLU A 290 6.25 0.91 -11.24
C GLU A 290 5.07 1.18 -10.32
N ARG A 291 5.20 2.11 -9.38
CA ARG A 291 4.22 2.41 -8.35
C ARG A 291 3.75 3.86 -8.47
N ALA A 292 2.44 4.05 -8.59
CA ALA A 292 1.79 5.34 -8.43
C ALA A 292 1.09 5.37 -7.07
N GLY A 293 1.66 6.13 -6.12
CA GLY A 293 1.08 6.35 -4.78
C GLY A 293 0.11 7.53 -4.81
N ILE A 294 -1.04 7.38 -4.18
CA ILE A 294 -2.11 8.37 -4.13
C ILE A 294 -2.15 9.00 -2.75
N ILE A 295 -2.17 10.34 -2.66
CA ILE A 295 -2.32 11.07 -1.39
C ILE A 295 -3.67 10.73 -0.77
N GLY A 296 -3.68 10.50 0.54
CA GLY A 296 -4.87 10.11 1.29
C GLY A 296 -5.36 11.18 2.26
N ASP A 297 -6.19 10.73 3.19
CA ASP A 297 -6.83 11.53 4.22
C ASP A 297 -6.09 11.44 5.57
N LYS A 298 -6.37 12.41 6.46
CA LYS A 298 -5.92 12.36 7.84
C LYS A 298 -6.72 11.29 8.60
N PRO A 299 -6.09 10.29 9.24
CA PRO A 299 -6.76 9.27 10.02
C PRO A 299 -7.52 9.83 11.24
N TYR A 300 -8.76 9.34 11.45
CA TYR A 300 -9.63 9.73 12.59
C TYR A 300 -10.35 8.53 13.22
#